data_1821d1fa1e83c3510f4f0b46040b4c06
#
_entry.id   1821d1fa1e83c3510f4f0b46040b4c06
#
_cell.length_a   1.000
_cell.length_b   1.000
_cell.length_c   1.000
_cell.angle_alpha   90.00
_cell.angle_beta   90.00
_cell.angle_gamma   90.00
#
_symmetry.space_group_name_H-M   'P 1'
#
loop_
_entity.id
_entity.type
_entity.pdbx_description
1 polymer ?
#
loop_
_entity_poly.entity_id
_entity_poly.type
_entity_poly.pdbx_seq_one_letter_code
_entity_poly.pdbx_strand_id
1 'polypeptide(L)' 'MVDGKFTAKERAYLASLPAVESVSASHIRYADSFRIEVMCRYNAGESPAAIFREAGLDPKLIGYKRIER' A
#
# COMPACT_ATOMS: atom_id res chain seq x y z
N MET A 1 20.52 7.64 0.65
CA MET A 1 19.10 7.79 0.48
C MET A 1 18.54 6.71 -0.41
N VAL A 2 17.46 6.21 -0.03
CA VAL A 2 16.85 5.16 -0.84
C VAL A 2 16.20 5.74 -2.06
N ASP A 3 16.21 4.98 -3.09
CA ASP A 3 15.65 5.38 -4.37
C ASP A 3 14.23 4.85 -4.56
N GLY A 4 13.55 4.55 -3.47
CA GLY A 4 12.18 4.07 -3.52
C GLY A 4 12.05 2.57 -3.60
N LYS A 5 13.15 1.86 -3.52
CA LYS A 5 13.11 0.39 -3.56
C LYS A 5 12.88 -0.20 -2.17
N PHE A 6 12.19 -1.32 -2.15
CA PHE A 6 11.95 -2.04 -0.91
C PHE A 6 13.08 -3.03 -0.63
N THR A 7 13.38 -3.21 0.65
CA THR A 7 14.32 -4.26 1.05
C THR A 7 13.63 -5.61 0.91
N ALA A 8 14.43 -6.68 0.96
CA ALA A 8 13.88 -8.02 0.89
C ALA A 8 12.90 -8.27 2.04
N LYS A 9 13.22 -7.74 3.21
CA LYS A 9 12.37 -7.89 4.38
C LYS A 9 11.04 -7.17 4.18
N GLU A 10 11.10 -5.96 3.63
CA GLU A 10 9.89 -5.20 3.37
C GLU A 10 9.02 -5.88 2.32
N ARG A 11 9.62 -6.44 1.29
CA ARG A 11 8.87 -7.15 0.27
C ARG A 11 8.18 -8.38 0.85
N ALA A 12 8.87 -9.10 1.73
CA ALA A 12 8.27 -10.28 2.35
C ALA A 12 7.07 -9.88 3.21
N TYR A 13 7.20 -8.80 3.95
CA TYR A 13 6.10 -8.32 4.77
C TYR A 13 4.91 -7.91 3.91
N LEU A 14 5.17 -7.10 2.88
CA LEU A 14 4.10 -6.60 2.02
C LEU A 14 3.39 -7.75 1.29
N ALA A 15 4.16 -8.72 0.82
CA ALA A 15 3.58 -9.84 0.09
C ALA A 15 2.69 -10.71 0.97
N SER A 16 2.83 -10.62 2.29
CA SER A 16 2.01 -11.41 3.20
C SER A 16 0.66 -10.75 3.49
N LEU A 17 0.45 -9.52 3.06
CA LEU A 17 -0.79 -8.81 3.36
C LEU A 17 -1.89 -9.18 2.38
N PRO A 18 -3.12 -9.39 2.89
CA PRO A 18 -4.25 -9.69 1.99
C PRO A 18 -4.52 -8.59 0.97
N ALA A 19 -4.20 -7.34 1.32
CA ALA A 19 -4.43 -6.20 0.43
C ALA A 19 -3.44 -6.14 -0.72
N VAL A 20 -2.36 -6.92 -0.67
CA VAL A 20 -1.30 -6.89 -1.67
C VAL A 20 -1.31 -8.18 -2.47
N GLU A 21 -1.45 -8.06 -3.79
CA GLU A 21 -1.42 -9.22 -4.67
C GLU A 21 0.02 -9.65 -4.94
N SER A 22 0.88 -8.68 -5.22
CA SER A 22 2.29 -8.95 -5.44
C SER A 22 3.10 -7.69 -5.21
N VAL A 23 4.40 -7.86 -5.03
CA VAL A 23 5.29 -6.73 -4.80
C VAL A 23 6.61 -6.99 -5.50
N SER A 24 7.14 -5.96 -6.16
CA SER A 24 8.45 -6.02 -6.77
C SER A 24 9.41 -5.13 -5.99
N ALA A 25 10.61 -4.91 -6.54
CA ALA A 25 11.62 -4.12 -5.85
C ALA A 25 11.17 -2.69 -5.55
N SER A 26 10.33 -2.11 -6.43
CA SER A 26 9.94 -0.72 -6.26
C SER A 26 8.45 -0.47 -6.46
N HIS A 27 7.65 -1.51 -6.72
CA HIS A 27 6.23 -1.34 -6.98
C HIS A 27 5.41 -2.35 -6.20
N ILE A 28 4.18 -1.95 -5.88
CA ILE A 28 3.23 -2.81 -5.19
C ILE A 28 2.01 -2.97 -6.08
N ARG A 29 1.59 -4.22 -6.28
CA ARG A 29 0.36 -4.52 -6.98
C ARG A 29 -0.69 -4.88 -5.95
N TYR A 30 -1.71 -4.06 -5.85
CA TYR A 30 -2.75 -4.25 -4.84
C TYR A 30 -3.81 -5.23 -5.34
N ALA A 31 -4.40 -5.96 -4.39
CA ALA A 31 -5.51 -6.86 -4.72
C ALA A 31 -6.71 -6.05 -5.20
N ASP A 32 -7.48 -6.60 -6.14
CA ASP A 32 -8.63 -5.91 -6.67
C ASP A 32 -9.64 -5.54 -5.59
N SER A 33 -9.88 -6.45 -4.66
CA SER A 33 -10.82 -6.18 -3.57
C SER A 33 -10.38 -4.99 -2.74
N PHE A 34 -9.08 -4.88 -2.49
CA PHE A 34 -8.57 -3.74 -1.72
C PHE A 34 -8.71 -2.45 -2.52
N ARG A 35 -8.44 -2.51 -3.82
CA ARG A 35 -8.56 -1.32 -4.66
C ARG A 35 -9.99 -0.79 -4.67
N ILE A 36 -10.95 -1.70 -4.76
CA ILE A 36 -12.36 -1.32 -4.73
C ILE A 36 -12.72 -0.72 -3.38
N GLU A 37 -12.25 -1.32 -2.31
CA GLU A 37 -12.52 -0.82 -0.97
C GLU A 37 -11.95 0.59 -0.79
N VAL A 38 -10.74 0.82 -1.28
CA VAL A 38 -10.12 2.15 -1.17
C VAL A 38 -10.96 3.18 -1.91
N MET A 39 -11.44 2.85 -3.10
CA MET A 39 -12.28 3.77 -3.86
C MET A 39 -13.56 4.11 -3.12
N CYS A 40 -14.22 3.10 -2.58
CA CYS A 40 -15.47 3.32 -1.86
C CYS A 40 -15.26 4.18 -0.62
N ARG A 41 -14.22 3.88 0.15
CA ARG A 41 -13.97 4.62 1.37
C ARG A 41 -13.47 6.03 1.09
N TYR A 42 -12.67 6.18 0.05
CA TYR A 42 -12.20 7.50 -0.33
C TYR A 42 -13.37 8.38 -0.74
N ASN A 43 -14.30 7.83 -1.51
CA ASN A 43 -15.49 8.57 -1.91
C ASN A 43 -16.39 8.91 -0.73
N ALA A 44 -16.29 8.14 0.35
CA ALA A 44 -17.04 8.41 1.57
C ALA A 44 -16.37 9.47 2.44
N GLY A 45 -15.22 9.99 2.02
CA GLY A 45 -14.53 11.05 2.74
C GLY A 45 -13.41 10.58 3.63
N GLU A 46 -13.03 9.31 3.58
CA GLU A 46 -11.96 8.79 4.42
C GLU A 46 -10.59 9.12 3.84
N SER A 47 -9.61 9.28 4.72
CA SER A 47 -8.25 9.57 4.30
C SER A 47 -7.59 8.33 3.67
N PRO A 48 -6.97 8.48 2.49
CA PRO A 48 -6.25 7.36 1.89
C PRO A 48 -5.16 6.79 2.82
N ALA A 49 -4.46 7.65 3.54
CA ALA A 49 -3.41 7.19 4.44
C ALA A 49 -3.99 6.31 5.56
N ALA A 50 -5.15 6.67 6.08
CA ALA A 50 -5.80 5.88 7.12
C ALA A 50 -6.24 4.52 6.59
N ILE A 51 -6.78 4.50 5.37
CA ILE A 51 -7.24 3.26 4.75
C ILE A 51 -6.05 2.30 4.57
N PHE A 52 -4.95 2.82 4.06
CA PHE A 52 -3.75 2.01 3.82
C PHE A 52 -3.17 1.51 5.14
N ARG A 53 -3.18 2.36 6.17
CA ARG A 53 -2.66 1.96 7.47
C ARG A 53 -3.46 0.81 8.07
N GLU A 54 -4.77 0.86 7.93
CA GLU A 54 -5.63 -0.22 8.43
C GLU A 54 -5.36 -1.54 7.73
N ALA A 55 -4.92 -1.47 6.48
CA ALA A 55 -4.60 -2.68 5.72
C ALA A 55 -3.19 -3.20 6.00
N GLY A 56 -2.46 -2.54 6.88
CA GLY A 56 -1.08 -2.92 7.18
C GLY A 56 -0.06 -2.24 6.28
N LEU A 57 -0.51 -1.31 5.45
CA LEU A 57 0.35 -0.60 4.51
C LEU A 57 0.70 0.76 5.10
N ASP A 58 1.54 0.76 6.12
CA ASP A 58 1.92 2.00 6.81
C ASP A 58 2.53 2.99 5.81
N PRO A 59 2.02 4.24 5.78
CA PRO A 59 2.58 5.25 4.88
C PRO A 59 4.08 5.47 5.06
N LYS A 60 4.60 5.24 6.25
CA LYS A 60 6.03 5.38 6.49
C LYS A 60 6.82 4.31 5.76
N LEU A 61 6.21 3.15 5.54
CA LEU A 61 6.87 2.04 4.86
C LEU A 61 6.82 2.20 3.35
N ILE A 62 5.64 2.51 2.83
CA ILE A 62 5.44 2.55 1.37
C ILE A 62 5.57 3.94 0.77
N GLY A 63 5.58 4.98 1.61
CA GLY A 63 5.72 6.35 1.15
C GLY A 63 4.39 7.03 0.87
N TYR A 64 4.24 8.24 1.37
CA TYR A 64 2.99 8.98 1.19
C TYR A 64 2.67 9.25 -0.27
N LYS A 65 3.70 9.46 -1.08
CA LYS A 65 3.47 9.76 -2.49
C LYS A 65 2.78 8.63 -3.23
N ARG A 66 3.04 7.38 -2.81
CA ARG A 66 2.38 6.23 -3.44
C ARG A 66 0.89 6.19 -3.13
N ILE A 67 0.51 6.76 -1.99
CA ILE A 67 -0.87 6.74 -1.53
C ILE A 67 -1.68 7.87 -2.14
N GLU A 68 -1.08 9.04 -2.23
CA GLU A 68 -1.80 10.26 -2.58
C GLU A 68 -1.77 10.61 -4.06
N ARG A 69 -1.15 9.80 -4.85
CA ARG A 69 -1.05 10.11 -6.28
C ARG A 69 -2.37 10.14 -7.00
#